data_44eaf2f3f67f6e6f1e7d2a0d810a32e1
#
_entry.id   44eaf2f3f67f6e6f1e7d2a0d810a32e1
#
_cell.length_a   1.000
_cell.length_b   1.000
_cell.length_c   1.000
_cell.angle_alpha   90.00
_cell.angle_beta   90.00
_cell.angle_gamma   90.00
#
_symmetry.space_group_name_H-M   'P 1'
#
loop_
_entity.id
_entity.type
_entity.pdbx_description
1 polymer ?
#
loop_
_entity_poly.entity_id
_entity_poly.type
_entity_poly.pdbx_seq_one_letter_code
_entity_poly.pdbx_strand_id
1 'polypeptide(L)'
;MKFSIERAALLKAVSQAQSVVERRNTIPILANILLDAEGDTIRFRATDLDIEVIDRAPAKVDRAGGATVSAQLFHEIVRKLPDGALVAVEEDGAKGRVSIAAGRSRFELATLPKDDFPAMASEDFAATFTCPAPTLRRLFDKSRFAISTEETRYYLNGVYLHVAESDDGRVLRAVATDGHRLARVDAALPEGAEELPGVIVPRKAVVEIRKLLDDDEADITVSVSETKIRFATESAEAGTGITLTSKVIDGTFPDYARVIPAANPRKLEVDAAEFARAVDRVATVSSERSRAVKLSLDEDRLVLSVNAPDSGAAEEELAVAYADEKLEIGFNAKYLQEIAQQVDRENAVFMFNNAGDPTLMREGDDPTAIYVVMPMRV
;
A
#
# COMPACT_ATOMS: atom_id res chain seq x y z
N MET A 1 16.47 -24.18 -20.88
CA MET A 1 16.72 -23.67 -19.51
C MET A 1 16.86 -24.85 -18.56
N LYS A 2 17.85 -24.79 -17.60
CA LYS A 2 17.94 -25.75 -16.49
C LYS A 2 18.65 -25.10 -15.30
N PHE A 3 18.05 -25.16 -14.12
CA PHE A 3 18.63 -24.62 -12.89
C PHE A 3 18.16 -25.37 -11.65
N SER A 4 18.88 -25.18 -10.53
CA SER A 4 18.50 -25.67 -9.22
C SER A 4 18.57 -24.53 -8.20
N ILE A 5 17.58 -24.47 -7.31
CA ILE A 5 17.43 -23.43 -6.29
C ILE A 5 16.86 -24.02 -5.02
N GLU A 6 17.22 -23.48 -3.87
CA GLU A 6 16.61 -23.86 -2.60
C GLU A 6 15.15 -23.45 -2.52
N ARG A 7 14.29 -24.32 -1.98
CA ARG A 7 12.84 -24.14 -1.94
C ARG A 7 12.42 -22.83 -1.25
N ALA A 8 13.09 -22.40 -0.18
CA ALA A 8 12.73 -21.17 0.54
C ALA A 8 12.96 -19.93 -0.33
N ALA A 9 14.11 -19.83 -1.01
CA ALA A 9 14.40 -18.74 -1.95
C ALA A 9 13.43 -18.75 -3.12
N LEU A 10 13.16 -19.92 -3.69
CA LEU A 10 12.19 -20.07 -4.78
C LEU A 10 10.78 -19.64 -4.35
N LEU A 11 10.32 -20.06 -3.17
CA LEU A 11 8.99 -19.70 -2.66
C LEU A 11 8.85 -18.20 -2.45
N LYS A 12 9.87 -17.54 -1.90
CA LYS A 12 9.89 -16.08 -1.71
C LYS A 12 9.71 -15.37 -3.05
N ALA A 13 10.55 -15.67 -4.03
CA ALA A 13 10.51 -15.03 -5.35
C ALA A 13 9.20 -15.30 -6.11
N VAL A 14 8.72 -16.56 -6.11
CA VAL A 14 7.46 -16.93 -6.77
C VAL A 14 6.25 -16.28 -6.07
N SER A 15 6.25 -16.15 -4.74
CA SER A 15 5.17 -15.49 -3.99
C SER A 15 5.08 -14.01 -4.35
N GLN A 16 6.22 -13.32 -4.46
CA GLN A 16 6.29 -11.93 -4.86
C GLN A 16 5.84 -11.74 -6.31
N ALA A 17 6.35 -12.54 -7.24
CA ALA A 17 5.94 -12.48 -8.64
C ALA A 17 4.44 -12.78 -8.82
N GLN A 18 3.91 -13.81 -8.13
CA GLN A 18 2.50 -14.20 -8.23
C GLN A 18 1.55 -13.12 -7.72
N SER A 19 1.99 -12.23 -6.82
CA SER A 19 1.13 -11.24 -6.18
C SER A 19 0.55 -10.20 -7.15
N VAL A 20 1.27 -9.89 -8.23
CA VAL A 20 0.82 -8.94 -9.26
C VAL A 20 -0.04 -9.59 -10.34
N VAL A 21 -0.01 -10.93 -10.44
CA VAL A 21 -0.77 -11.68 -11.43
C VAL A 21 -2.26 -11.68 -11.09
N GLU A 22 -3.10 -11.24 -12.00
CA GLU A 22 -4.55 -11.26 -11.81
C GLU A 22 -5.12 -12.66 -12.03
N ARG A 23 -6.03 -13.07 -11.13
CA ARG A 23 -6.67 -14.40 -11.19
C ARG A 23 -7.56 -14.58 -12.40
N ARG A 24 -8.13 -13.50 -12.93
CA ARG A 24 -8.98 -13.50 -14.14
C ARG A 24 -8.37 -12.57 -15.16
N ASN A 25 -7.63 -13.12 -16.09
CA ASN A 25 -7.03 -12.36 -17.19
C ASN A 25 -7.54 -12.92 -18.52
N THR A 26 -7.86 -12.03 -19.45
CA THR A 26 -8.27 -12.39 -20.82
C THR A 26 -7.07 -12.72 -21.70
N ILE A 27 -5.86 -12.34 -21.28
CA ILE A 27 -4.60 -12.58 -22.01
C ILE A 27 -3.86 -13.70 -21.27
N PRO A 28 -3.81 -14.93 -21.81
CA PRO A 28 -3.31 -16.11 -21.08
C PRO A 28 -1.88 -15.98 -20.56
N ILE A 29 -0.97 -15.31 -21.29
CA ILE A 29 0.44 -15.16 -20.89
C ILE A 29 0.61 -14.37 -19.60
N LEU A 30 -0.31 -13.44 -19.29
CA LEU A 30 -0.28 -12.63 -18.06
C LEU A 30 -0.64 -13.43 -16.80
N ALA A 31 -1.15 -14.66 -16.95
CA ALA A 31 -1.33 -15.59 -15.85
C ALA A 31 -0.05 -16.38 -15.51
N ASN A 32 1.03 -16.16 -16.27
CA ASN A 32 2.30 -16.85 -16.12
C ASN A 32 3.36 -15.95 -15.47
N ILE A 33 4.38 -16.58 -14.90
CA ILE A 33 5.66 -15.98 -14.53
C ILE A 33 6.67 -16.36 -15.64
N LEU A 34 7.43 -15.40 -16.13
CA LEU A 34 8.59 -15.66 -16.97
C LEU A 34 9.79 -15.95 -16.06
N LEU A 35 10.36 -17.12 -16.23
CA LEU A 35 11.62 -17.58 -15.65
C LEU A 35 12.74 -17.34 -16.66
N ASP A 36 13.82 -16.68 -16.26
CA ASP A 36 14.96 -16.39 -17.10
C ASP A 36 16.25 -16.66 -16.34
N ALA A 37 16.94 -17.76 -16.69
CA ALA A 37 18.14 -18.26 -16.03
C ALA A 37 19.38 -17.82 -16.80
N GLU A 38 20.30 -17.10 -16.14
CA GLU A 38 21.53 -16.61 -16.71
C GLU A 38 22.63 -16.50 -15.64
N GLY A 39 23.86 -16.90 -15.98
CA GLY A 39 24.97 -16.93 -15.03
C GLY A 39 24.66 -17.81 -13.82
N ASP A 40 24.73 -17.25 -12.62
CA ASP A 40 24.42 -17.91 -11.36
C ASP A 40 23.12 -17.37 -10.73
N THR A 41 22.22 -16.83 -11.56
CA THR A 41 20.96 -16.24 -11.10
C THR A 41 19.77 -16.71 -11.92
N ILE A 42 18.61 -16.71 -11.26
CA ILE A 42 17.30 -16.86 -11.91
C ILE A 42 16.51 -15.57 -11.68
N ARG A 43 15.88 -15.07 -12.74
CA ARG A 43 15.00 -13.91 -12.74
C ARG A 43 13.57 -14.38 -12.92
N PHE A 44 12.70 -13.89 -12.06
CA PHE A 44 11.26 -14.11 -12.08
C PHE A 44 10.59 -12.81 -12.49
N ARG A 45 9.87 -12.80 -13.61
CA ARG A 45 9.13 -11.63 -14.07
C ARG A 45 7.65 -11.92 -14.14
N ALA A 46 6.84 -11.02 -13.60
CA ALA A 46 5.39 -11.06 -13.68
C ALA A 46 4.84 -9.64 -13.94
N THR A 47 3.74 -9.55 -14.67
CA THR A 47 3.11 -8.27 -14.99
C THR A 47 1.62 -8.46 -15.29
N ASP A 48 0.84 -7.40 -15.03
CA ASP A 48 -0.54 -7.23 -15.50
C ASP A 48 -0.68 -6.12 -16.55
N LEU A 49 0.46 -5.63 -17.10
CA LEU A 49 0.64 -4.50 -18.02
C LEU A 49 0.64 -3.11 -17.34
N ASP A 50 0.20 -3.00 -16.10
CA ASP A 50 0.25 -1.74 -15.33
C ASP A 50 1.30 -1.79 -14.23
N ILE A 51 1.56 -2.98 -13.68
CA ILE A 51 2.63 -3.25 -12.73
C ILE A 51 3.50 -4.39 -13.26
N GLU A 52 4.81 -4.25 -13.15
CA GLU A 52 5.80 -5.31 -13.38
C GLU A 52 6.63 -5.54 -12.13
N VAL A 53 6.78 -6.80 -11.74
CA VAL A 53 7.72 -7.23 -10.70
C VAL A 53 8.80 -8.07 -11.34
N ILE A 54 10.05 -7.76 -11.03
CA ILE A 54 11.23 -8.54 -11.38
C ILE A 54 11.97 -8.86 -10.10
N ASP A 55 12.00 -10.14 -9.74
CA ASP A 55 12.78 -10.65 -8.61
C ASP A 55 13.96 -11.47 -9.11
N ARG A 56 15.11 -11.35 -8.44
CA ARG A 56 16.33 -12.10 -8.77
C ARG A 56 16.77 -12.89 -7.56
N ALA A 57 17.03 -14.16 -7.77
CA ALA A 57 17.53 -15.07 -6.74
C ALA A 57 18.78 -15.83 -7.23
N PRO A 58 19.74 -16.12 -6.33
CA PRO A 58 20.87 -16.97 -6.67
C PRO A 58 20.37 -18.39 -6.99
N ALA A 59 20.90 -18.97 -8.04
CA ALA A 59 20.57 -20.32 -8.46
C ALA A 59 21.76 -20.97 -9.14
N LYS A 60 21.88 -22.29 -9.02
CA LYS A 60 22.83 -23.04 -9.84
C LYS A 60 22.23 -23.24 -11.23
N VAL A 61 22.74 -22.52 -12.21
CA VAL A 61 22.29 -22.60 -13.59
C VAL A 61 23.18 -23.58 -14.37
N ASP A 62 22.59 -24.71 -14.79
CA ASP A 62 23.30 -25.71 -15.62
C ASP A 62 23.16 -25.39 -17.14
N ARG A 63 22.05 -24.73 -17.52
CA ARG A 63 21.78 -24.31 -18.92
C ARG A 63 20.96 -23.01 -18.90
N ALA A 64 21.52 -21.96 -19.47
CA ALA A 64 20.83 -20.68 -19.63
C ALA A 64 19.58 -20.80 -20.51
N GLY A 65 18.66 -19.86 -20.39
CA GLY A 65 17.44 -19.77 -21.18
C GLY A 65 16.24 -19.32 -20.37
N GLY A 66 15.07 -19.27 -21.00
CA GLY A 66 13.85 -18.80 -20.35
C GLY A 66 12.64 -19.62 -20.72
N ALA A 67 11.66 -19.67 -19.82
CA ALA A 67 10.37 -20.32 -20.00
C ALA A 67 9.29 -19.62 -19.18
N THR A 68 8.04 -19.75 -19.60
CA THR A 68 6.91 -19.26 -18.80
C THR A 68 6.22 -20.41 -18.10
N VAL A 69 5.70 -20.16 -16.89
CA VAL A 69 4.92 -21.14 -16.12
C VAL A 69 3.72 -20.45 -15.47
N SER A 70 2.62 -21.17 -15.31
CA SER A 70 1.46 -20.66 -14.58
C SER A 70 1.86 -20.22 -13.17
N ALA A 71 1.65 -18.94 -12.85
CA ALA A 71 2.00 -18.33 -11.57
C ALA A 71 1.34 -19.07 -10.40
N GLN A 72 0.04 -19.32 -10.51
CA GLN A 72 -0.74 -19.99 -9.48
C GLN A 72 -0.28 -21.42 -9.26
N LEU A 73 -0.16 -22.23 -10.32
CA LEU A 73 0.23 -23.63 -10.19
C LEU A 73 1.67 -23.77 -9.68
N PHE A 74 2.58 -22.92 -10.17
CA PHE A 74 3.98 -22.95 -9.74
C PHE A 74 4.11 -22.60 -8.26
N HIS A 75 3.43 -21.53 -7.81
CA HIS A 75 3.38 -21.15 -6.40
C HIS A 75 2.77 -22.28 -5.53
N GLU A 76 1.64 -22.87 -5.91
CA GLU A 76 1.00 -23.94 -5.16
C GLU A 76 1.88 -25.20 -5.05
N ILE A 77 2.63 -25.54 -6.10
CA ILE A 77 3.60 -26.64 -6.08
C ILE A 77 4.73 -26.33 -5.10
N VAL A 78 5.41 -25.19 -5.29
CA VAL A 78 6.57 -24.81 -4.47
C VAL A 78 6.20 -24.70 -3.00
N ARG A 79 5.03 -24.14 -2.68
CA ARG A 79 4.52 -24.00 -1.31
C ARG A 79 4.34 -25.35 -0.60
N LYS A 80 3.99 -26.40 -1.35
CA LYS A 80 3.74 -27.76 -0.81
C LYS A 80 4.97 -28.67 -0.78
N LEU A 81 6.10 -28.23 -1.38
CA LEU A 81 7.34 -29.00 -1.29
C LEU A 81 7.91 -28.98 0.15
N PRO A 82 8.67 -30.01 0.54
CA PRO A 82 9.30 -30.05 1.86
C PRO A 82 10.27 -28.89 2.08
N ASP A 83 10.36 -28.42 3.32
CA ASP A 83 11.35 -27.41 3.72
C ASP A 83 12.77 -27.92 3.52
N GLY A 84 13.67 -27.00 3.11
CA GLY A 84 15.07 -27.34 2.80
C GLY A 84 15.27 -28.14 1.52
N ALA A 85 14.23 -28.39 0.72
CA ALA A 85 14.37 -29.12 -0.53
C ALA A 85 15.12 -28.31 -1.58
N LEU A 86 16.03 -28.95 -2.32
CA LEU A 86 16.60 -28.43 -3.54
C LEU A 86 15.62 -28.71 -4.68
N VAL A 87 15.17 -27.66 -5.37
CA VAL A 87 14.21 -27.72 -6.46
C VAL A 87 14.97 -27.59 -7.79
N ALA A 88 14.88 -28.61 -8.62
CA ALA A 88 15.40 -28.57 -9.97
C ALA A 88 14.27 -28.25 -10.96
N VAL A 89 14.53 -27.27 -11.84
CA VAL A 89 13.59 -26.82 -12.87
C VAL A 89 14.27 -26.96 -14.23
N GLU A 90 13.61 -27.67 -15.16
CA GLU A 90 14.13 -27.89 -16.52
C GLU A 90 13.03 -27.69 -17.56
N GLU A 91 13.33 -26.86 -18.56
CA GLU A 91 12.46 -26.67 -19.71
C GLU A 91 12.84 -27.66 -20.81
N ASP A 92 11.83 -28.40 -21.32
CA ASP A 92 11.88 -29.20 -22.51
C ASP A 92 11.20 -28.46 -23.68
N GLY A 93 11.97 -27.68 -24.40
CA GLY A 93 11.43 -26.86 -25.50
C GLY A 93 10.78 -27.68 -26.63
N ALA A 94 11.20 -28.94 -26.82
CA ALA A 94 10.58 -29.81 -27.84
C ALA A 94 9.16 -30.25 -27.45
N LYS A 95 8.85 -30.31 -26.14
CA LYS A 95 7.54 -30.69 -25.62
C LYS A 95 6.67 -29.52 -25.17
N GLY A 96 7.20 -28.30 -25.14
CA GLY A 96 6.49 -27.13 -24.59
C GLY A 96 6.12 -27.32 -23.11
N ARG A 97 7.04 -27.86 -22.31
CA ARG A 97 6.80 -28.17 -20.89
C ARG A 97 8.00 -27.77 -20.03
N VAL A 98 7.70 -27.42 -18.80
CA VAL A 98 8.68 -27.23 -17.72
C VAL A 98 8.47 -28.34 -16.70
N SER A 99 9.54 -29.10 -16.42
CA SER A 99 9.57 -30.09 -15.35
C SER A 99 10.13 -29.47 -14.08
N ILE A 100 9.53 -29.82 -12.94
CA ILE A 100 9.90 -29.40 -11.59
C ILE A 100 10.14 -30.67 -10.78
N ALA A 101 11.31 -30.79 -10.17
CA ALA A 101 11.65 -31.96 -9.37
C ALA A 101 12.22 -31.55 -8.01
N ALA A 102 11.74 -32.20 -6.94
CA ALA A 102 12.26 -32.03 -5.60
C ALA A 102 12.18 -33.39 -4.86
N GLY A 103 13.33 -33.99 -4.54
CA GLY A 103 13.40 -35.33 -3.98
C GLY A 103 12.70 -36.36 -4.88
N ARG A 104 11.60 -36.94 -4.40
CA ARG A 104 10.79 -37.93 -5.12
C ARG A 104 9.62 -37.31 -5.89
N SER A 105 9.34 -36.03 -5.67
CA SER A 105 8.23 -35.32 -6.32
C SER A 105 8.63 -34.85 -7.70
N ARG A 106 7.74 -35.05 -8.69
CA ARG A 106 7.94 -34.56 -10.06
C ARG A 106 6.64 -33.97 -10.58
N PHE A 107 6.74 -32.81 -11.24
CA PHE A 107 5.63 -32.11 -11.86
C PHE A 107 6.02 -31.69 -13.28
N GLU A 108 5.04 -31.61 -14.16
CA GLU A 108 5.20 -31.05 -15.50
C GLU A 108 4.12 -30.00 -15.73
N LEU A 109 4.54 -28.77 -16.04
CA LEU A 109 3.66 -27.66 -16.36
C LEU A 109 3.76 -27.33 -17.85
N ALA A 110 2.61 -27.00 -18.45
CA ALA A 110 2.60 -26.43 -19.81
C ALA A 110 3.22 -25.04 -19.79
N THR A 111 3.90 -24.66 -20.84
CA THR A 111 4.52 -23.35 -21.02
C THR A 111 3.94 -22.64 -22.24
N LEU A 112 3.94 -21.33 -22.23
CA LEU A 112 3.67 -20.48 -23.39
C LEU A 112 5.01 -19.92 -23.90
N PRO A 113 5.11 -19.52 -25.19
CA PRO A 113 6.34 -18.97 -25.73
C PRO A 113 6.80 -17.75 -24.94
N LYS A 114 8.06 -17.74 -24.52
CA LYS A 114 8.63 -16.64 -23.74
C LYS A 114 8.64 -15.30 -24.50
N ASP A 115 8.73 -15.37 -25.82
CA ASP A 115 8.81 -14.19 -26.70
C ASP A 115 7.45 -13.43 -26.76
N ASP A 116 6.36 -14.09 -26.34
CA ASP A 116 5.04 -13.49 -26.19
C ASP A 116 4.86 -12.77 -24.84
N PHE A 117 5.84 -12.92 -23.92
CA PHE A 117 5.74 -12.29 -22.59
C PHE A 117 6.03 -10.80 -22.70
N PRO A 118 5.07 -9.93 -22.30
CA PRO A 118 5.24 -8.49 -22.42
C PRO A 118 6.30 -7.97 -21.45
N ALA A 119 7.02 -6.94 -21.86
CA ALA A 119 7.93 -6.19 -21.03
C ALA A 119 7.47 -4.73 -20.96
N MET A 120 7.55 -4.12 -19.77
CA MET A 120 7.39 -2.69 -19.68
C MET A 120 8.50 -1.99 -20.48
N ALA A 121 8.13 -1.03 -21.31
CA ALA A 121 9.10 -0.21 -22.02
C ALA A 121 10.02 0.50 -21.01
N SER A 122 11.31 0.51 -21.31
CA SER A 122 12.27 1.32 -20.58
C SER A 122 12.03 2.80 -20.90
N GLU A 123 12.21 3.66 -19.91
CA GLU A 123 12.20 5.11 -20.08
C GLU A 123 13.22 5.75 -19.14
N ASP A 124 13.58 6.98 -19.44
CA ASP A 124 14.44 7.77 -18.56
C ASP A 124 13.63 8.31 -17.38
N PHE A 125 14.17 8.20 -16.19
CA PHE A 125 13.56 8.72 -14.97
C PHE A 125 14.04 10.15 -14.71
N ALA A 126 13.09 11.03 -14.43
CA ALA A 126 13.36 12.45 -14.14
C ALA A 126 14.02 12.64 -12.76
N ALA A 127 13.66 11.79 -11.79
CA ALA A 127 14.25 11.80 -10.46
C ALA A 127 14.57 10.38 -10.01
N THR A 128 15.68 10.22 -9.31
CA THR A 128 16.06 8.95 -8.64
C THR A 128 16.70 9.29 -7.31
N PHE A 129 16.19 8.69 -6.25
CA PHE A 129 16.65 8.90 -4.88
C PHE A 129 16.56 7.61 -4.07
N THR A 130 17.29 7.57 -2.96
CA THR A 130 17.24 6.46 -2.01
C THR A 130 16.49 6.89 -0.75
N CYS A 131 15.61 6.01 -0.27
CA CYS A 131 14.80 6.27 0.91
C CYS A 131 14.75 5.01 1.80
N PRO A 132 14.94 5.14 3.13
CA PRO A 132 14.79 4.02 4.04
C PRO A 132 13.40 3.38 3.96
N ALA A 133 13.32 2.06 3.95
CA ALA A 133 12.05 1.31 3.90
C ALA A 133 11.04 1.74 4.97
N PRO A 134 11.43 1.99 6.26
CA PRO A 134 10.51 2.48 7.28
C PRO A 134 9.86 3.83 6.92
N THR A 135 10.61 4.73 6.28
CA THR A 135 10.10 6.05 5.85
C THR A 135 9.02 5.91 4.77
N LEU A 136 9.30 5.13 3.72
CA LEU A 136 8.32 4.85 2.66
C LEU A 136 7.11 4.09 3.22
N ARG A 137 7.34 3.13 4.13
CA ARG A 137 6.28 2.40 4.81
C ARG A 137 5.34 3.35 5.54
N ARG A 138 5.89 4.26 6.35
CA ARG A 138 5.11 5.26 7.07
C ARG A 138 4.28 6.13 6.13
N LEU A 139 4.88 6.64 5.05
CA LEU A 139 4.19 7.45 4.05
C LEU A 139 2.97 6.72 3.46
N PHE A 140 3.14 5.45 3.06
CA PHE A 140 2.07 4.68 2.44
C PHE A 140 1.06 4.12 3.46
N ASP A 141 1.50 3.54 4.57
CA ASP A 141 0.59 2.94 5.55
C ASP A 141 -0.34 3.97 6.16
N LYS A 142 0.20 5.16 6.53
CA LYS A 142 -0.59 6.24 7.13
C LYS A 142 -1.45 7.03 6.13
N SER A 143 -1.32 6.82 4.81
CA SER A 143 -2.14 7.51 3.81
C SER A 143 -3.10 6.59 3.05
N ARG A 144 -2.74 5.34 2.78
CA ARG A 144 -3.47 4.43 1.87
C ARG A 144 -4.93 4.17 2.25
N PHE A 145 -5.31 4.29 3.54
CA PHE A 145 -6.70 4.06 3.97
C PHE A 145 -7.67 5.10 3.39
N ALA A 146 -7.17 6.28 3.04
CA ALA A 146 -7.95 7.37 2.48
C ALA A 146 -8.06 7.33 0.95
N ILE A 147 -7.45 6.35 0.27
CA ILE A 147 -7.54 6.20 -1.19
C ILE A 147 -8.99 5.93 -1.59
N SER A 148 -9.48 6.65 -2.61
CA SER A 148 -10.81 6.42 -3.19
C SER A 148 -10.90 5.06 -3.89
N THR A 149 -12.11 4.51 -3.92
CA THR A 149 -12.47 3.33 -4.71
C THR A 149 -13.48 3.63 -5.80
N GLU A 150 -13.83 4.90 -5.99
CA GLU A 150 -14.78 5.32 -7.01
C GLU A 150 -14.13 5.38 -8.39
N GLU A 151 -14.66 4.63 -9.34
CA GLU A 151 -14.13 4.58 -10.71
C GLU A 151 -14.24 5.91 -11.46
N THR A 152 -15.26 6.70 -11.17
CA THR A 152 -15.48 8.00 -11.81
C THR A 152 -14.48 9.08 -11.40
N ARG A 153 -13.85 8.91 -10.23
CA ARG A 153 -12.81 9.78 -9.69
C ARG A 153 -11.47 9.07 -9.66
N TYR A 154 -11.10 8.47 -10.79
CA TYR A 154 -9.89 7.62 -10.91
C TYR A 154 -8.60 8.31 -10.44
N TYR A 155 -8.48 9.63 -10.58
CA TYR A 155 -7.34 10.43 -10.12
C TYR A 155 -7.22 10.47 -8.58
N LEU A 156 -8.20 9.98 -7.82
CA LEU A 156 -8.14 9.76 -6.37
C LEU A 156 -7.87 8.30 -6.00
N ASN A 157 -7.71 7.39 -6.96
CA ASN A 157 -7.54 5.95 -6.71
C ASN A 157 -6.08 5.57 -6.40
N GLY A 158 -5.32 6.50 -5.84
CA GLY A 158 -3.91 6.31 -5.48
C GLY A 158 -3.46 7.28 -4.40
N VAL A 159 -2.17 7.21 -4.09
CA VAL A 159 -1.46 8.13 -3.21
C VAL A 159 -0.71 9.14 -4.07
N TYR A 160 -0.96 10.42 -3.87
CA TYR A 160 -0.21 11.49 -4.49
C TYR A 160 1.10 11.69 -3.73
N LEU A 161 2.20 11.35 -4.39
CA LEU A 161 3.56 11.49 -3.87
C LEU A 161 4.24 12.66 -4.57
N HIS A 162 4.68 13.66 -3.80
CA HIS A 162 5.28 14.87 -4.35
C HIS A 162 6.17 15.58 -3.34
N VAL A 163 6.96 16.53 -3.81
CA VAL A 163 7.67 17.47 -2.93
C VAL A 163 6.75 18.63 -2.57
N ALA A 164 6.76 19.02 -1.31
CA ALA A 164 5.98 20.14 -0.81
C ALA A 164 6.78 21.02 0.14
N GLU A 165 6.38 22.29 0.26
CA GLU A 165 6.87 23.17 1.31
C GLU A 165 6.19 22.86 2.65
N SER A 166 6.94 22.90 3.73
CA SER A 166 6.48 22.86 5.11
C SER A 166 7.16 23.98 5.93
N ASP A 167 6.77 24.14 7.19
CA ASP A 167 7.35 25.15 8.08
C ASP A 167 8.86 24.91 8.31
N ASP A 168 9.29 23.66 8.25
CA ASP A 168 10.69 23.24 8.45
C ASP A 168 11.49 23.08 7.14
N GLY A 169 10.91 23.46 5.99
CA GLY A 169 11.53 23.35 4.68
C GLY A 169 10.83 22.36 3.75
N ARG A 170 11.51 21.92 2.68
CA ARG A 170 10.93 20.98 1.69
C ARG A 170 10.85 19.56 2.25
N VAL A 171 9.73 18.89 1.99
CA VAL A 171 9.44 17.55 2.47
C VAL A 171 8.98 16.64 1.32
N LEU A 172 9.20 15.33 1.47
CA LEU A 172 8.53 14.33 0.67
C LEU A 172 7.14 14.08 1.29
N ARG A 173 6.09 14.33 0.52
CA ARG A 173 4.70 14.27 0.99
C ARG A 173 3.90 13.22 0.27
N ALA A 174 3.14 12.43 1.03
CA ALA A 174 2.13 11.51 0.55
C ALA A 174 0.74 12.01 0.95
N VAL A 175 -0.18 12.10 -0.02
CA VAL A 175 -1.57 12.53 0.21
C VAL A 175 -2.54 11.54 -0.42
N ALA A 176 -3.60 11.21 0.28
CA ALA A 176 -4.72 10.44 -0.26
C ALA A 176 -6.04 11.02 0.24
N THR A 177 -7.08 10.96 -0.60
CA THR A 177 -8.43 11.40 -0.25
C THR A 177 -9.47 10.67 -1.08
N ASP A 178 -10.66 10.46 -0.51
CA ASP A 178 -11.85 9.97 -1.21
C ASP A 178 -12.94 11.07 -1.33
N GLY A 179 -12.60 12.31 -0.89
CA GLY A 179 -13.50 13.46 -0.87
C GLY A 179 -14.32 13.58 0.42
N HIS A 180 -14.28 12.59 1.31
CA HIS A 180 -14.92 12.61 2.64
C HIS A 180 -13.91 12.64 3.77
N ARG A 181 -12.71 12.18 3.51
CA ARG A 181 -11.56 12.21 4.41
C ARG A 181 -10.28 12.40 3.61
N LEU A 182 -9.24 12.84 4.28
CA LEU A 182 -7.93 13.08 3.71
C LEU A 182 -6.85 12.63 4.70
N ALA A 183 -5.79 12.06 4.18
CA ALA A 183 -4.55 11.82 4.91
C ALA A 183 -3.40 12.57 4.22
N ARG A 184 -2.61 13.31 4.99
CA ARG A 184 -1.35 13.92 4.56
C ARG A 184 -0.24 13.47 5.49
N VAL A 185 0.81 12.92 4.93
CA VAL A 185 1.96 12.39 5.68
C VAL A 185 3.24 12.96 5.07
N ASP A 186 4.08 13.53 5.90
CA ASP A 186 5.33 14.17 5.52
C ASP A 186 6.52 13.37 6.04
N ALA A 187 7.59 13.37 5.27
CA ALA A 187 8.89 12.85 5.64
C ALA A 187 9.99 13.81 5.17
N ALA A 188 11.17 13.72 5.78
CA ALA A 188 12.33 14.46 5.30
C ALA A 188 12.55 14.20 3.80
N LEU A 189 12.87 15.25 3.06
CA LEU A 189 13.15 15.14 1.62
C LEU A 189 14.46 14.38 1.42
N PRO A 190 14.46 13.21 0.74
CA PRO A 190 15.70 12.51 0.41
C PRO A 190 16.54 13.30 -0.60
N GLU A 191 17.85 13.17 -0.53
CA GLU A 191 18.77 13.70 -1.55
C GLU A 191 18.46 13.06 -2.92
N GLY A 192 18.37 13.90 -3.96
CA GLY A 192 18.00 13.50 -5.32
C GLY A 192 16.50 13.52 -5.61
N ALA A 193 15.65 13.81 -4.59
CA ALA A 193 14.21 13.93 -4.77
C ALA A 193 13.74 15.38 -5.08
N GLU A 194 14.63 16.34 -5.18
CA GLU A 194 14.32 17.78 -5.29
C GLU A 194 13.46 18.09 -6.53
N GLU A 195 13.71 17.39 -7.63
CA GLU A 195 13.02 17.55 -8.91
C GLU A 195 11.97 16.45 -9.15
N LEU A 196 11.49 15.78 -8.09
CA LEU A 196 10.47 14.76 -8.17
C LEU A 196 9.19 15.33 -8.82
N PRO A 197 8.77 14.82 -9.98
CA PRO A 197 7.46 15.15 -10.51
C PRO A 197 6.40 14.60 -9.59
N GLY A 198 5.39 15.41 -9.25
CA GLY A 198 4.25 14.93 -8.46
C GLY A 198 3.50 13.83 -9.21
N VAL A 199 3.40 12.64 -8.63
CA VAL A 199 2.79 11.46 -9.26
C VAL A 199 1.73 10.83 -8.37
N ILE A 200 0.69 10.25 -9.00
CA ILE A 200 -0.35 9.51 -8.29
C ILE A 200 -0.02 8.01 -8.42
N VAL A 201 0.47 7.44 -7.32
CA VAL A 201 0.83 6.01 -7.23
C VAL A 201 -0.45 5.18 -7.08
N PRO A 202 -0.77 4.29 -8.03
CA PRO A 202 -2.02 3.54 -7.99
C PRO A 202 -2.17 2.69 -6.72
N ARG A 203 -3.39 2.51 -6.25
CA ARG A 203 -3.71 1.71 -5.06
C ARG A 203 -3.09 0.31 -5.09
N LYS A 204 -3.15 -0.38 -6.25
CA LYS A 204 -2.55 -1.72 -6.41
C LYS A 204 -1.03 -1.66 -6.21
N ALA A 205 -0.37 -0.65 -6.80
CA ALA A 205 1.06 -0.46 -6.62
C ALA A 205 1.43 -0.21 -5.15
N VAL A 206 0.69 0.65 -4.44
CA VAL A 206 0.91 0.91 -3.00
C VAL A 206 0.82 -0.39 -2.18
N VAL A 207 -0.15 -1.26 -2.47
CA VAL A 207 -0.30 -2.55 -1.78
C VAL A 207 0.88 -3.48 -2.07
N GLU A 208 1.36 -3.54 -3.31
CA GLU A 208 2.49 -4.40 -3.68
C GLU A 208 3.82 -3.84 -3.16
N ILE A 209 4.04 -2.54 -3.24
CA ILE A 209 5.23 -1.87 -2.68
C ILE A 209 5.33 -2.17 -1.18
N ARG A 210 4.22 -2.12 -0.45
CA ARG A 210 4.19 -2.38 0.99
C ARG A 210 4.83 -3.72 1.37
N LYS A 211 4.69 -4.74 0.51
CA LYS A 211 5.32 -6.05 0.72
C LYS A 211 6.84 -6.04 0.57
N LEU A 212 7.38 -5.07 -0.17
CA LEU A 212 8.83 -4.87 -0.33
C LEU A 212 9.46 -4.15 0.87
N LEU A 213 8.63 -3.47 1.66
CA LEU A 213 9.06 -2.60 2.76
C LEU A 213 9.08 -3.31 4.12
N ASP A 214 9.09 -4.65 4.16
CA ASP A 214 9.05 -5.40 5.42
C ASP A 214 10.42 -5.47 6.12
N ASP A 215 11.51 -5.25 5.39
CA ASP A 215 12.86 -5.17 5.95
C ASP A 215 13.14 -3.74 6.42
N ASP A 216 13.29 -3.55 7.72
CA ASP A 216 13.53 -2.23 8.34
C ASP A 216 14.94 -1.68 8.07
N GLU A 217 15.88 -2.53 7.69
CA GLU A 217 17.26 -2.13 7.38
C GLU A 217 17.48 -1.86 5.88
N ALA A 218 16.47 -2.14 5.04
CA ALA A 218 16.59 -1.97 3.60
C ALA A 218 16.49 -0.51 3.18
N ASP A 219 17.37 -0.11 2.27
CA ASP A 219 17.23 1.10 1.49
C ASP A 219 16.53 0.80 0.17
N ILE A 220 15.61 1.66 -0.20
CA ILE A 220 14.81 1.54 -1.42
C ILE A 220 15.20 2.63 -2.39
N THR A 221 15.69 2.24 -3.56
CA THR A 221 15.88 3.18 -4.67
C THR A 221 14.52 3.44 -5.33
N VAL A 222 14.10 4.69 -5.31
CA VAL A 222 12.86 5.16 -5.96
C VAL A 222 13.24 5.97 -7.20
N SER A 223 12.71 5.58 -8.36
CA SER A 223 12.92 6.31 -9.63
C SER A 223 11.56 6.69 -10.20
N VAL A 224 11.39 7.96 -10.58
CA VAL A 224 10.11 8.50 -11.02
C VAL A 224 10.25 9.23 -12.35
N SER A 225 9.30 8.97 -13.24
CA SER A 225 9.07 9.72 -14.48
C SER A 225 7.63 10.25 -14.50
N GLU A 226 7.24 10.93 -15.55
CA GLU A 226 5.84 11.40 -15.72
C GLU A 226 4.83 10.25 -15.85
N THR A 227 5.28 9.06 -16.30
CA THR A 227 4.37 7.93 -16.61
C THR A 227 4.58 6.72 -15.71
N LYS A 228 5.71 6.63 -14.99
CA LYS A 228 6.06 5.46 -14.18
C LYS A 228 6.76 5.82 -12.88
N ILE A 229 6.60 4.93 -11.92
CA ILE A 229 7.38 4.89 -10.70
C ILE A 229 7.98 3.50 -10.52
N ARG A 230 9.24 3.46 -10.09
CA ARG A 230 9.98 2.22 -9.83
C ARG A 230 10.51 2.22 -8.40
N PHE A 231 10.40 1.08 -7.75
CA PHE A 231 11.00 0.79 -6.45
C PHE A 231 11.91 -0.40 -6.59
N ALA A 232 13.13 -0.28 -6.12
CA ALA A 232 14.11 -1.36 -6.18
C ALA A 232 14.80 -1.53 -4.82
N THR A 233 14.90 -2.77 -4.35
CA THR A 233 15.77 -3.11 -3.23
C THR A 233 17.15 -3.46 -3.79
N GLU A 234 18.20 -2.82 -3.28
CA GLU A 234 19.56 -3.27 -3.53
C GLU A 234 19.90 -4.33 -2.47
N SER A 235 20.22 -5.54 -2.91
CA SER A 235 20.77 -6.54 -2.00
C SER A 235 22.28 -6.42 -1.96
N ALA A 236 22.86 -6.51 -0.77
CA ALA A 236 24.32 -6.56 -0.55
C ALA A 236 24.96 -7.77 -1.24
N GLU A 237 24.17 -8.80 -1.58
CA GLU A 237 24.63 -9.96 -2.36
C GLU A 237 24.41 -9.70 -3.85
N ALA A 238 25.51 -9.72 -4.61
CA ALA A 238 25.45 -9.55 -6.06
C ALA A 238 24.50 -10.58 -6.70
N GLY A 239 23.51 -10.06 -7.44
CA GLY A 239 22.55 -10.91 -8.16
C GLY A 239 21.23 -11.14 -7.45
N THR A 240 20.99 -10.56 -6.28
CA THR A 240 19.69 -10.59 -5.60
C THR A 240 19.05 -9.21 -5.56
N GLY A 241 17.75 -9.15 -5.43
CA GLY A 241 16.99 -7.91 -5.34
C GLY A 241 15.70 -7.95 -6.13
N ILE A 242 14.76 -7.14 -5.69
CA ILE A 242 13.45 -7.03 -6.32
C ILE A 242 13.25 -5.62 -6.88
N THR A 243 12.67 -5.55 -8.06
CA THR A 243 12.27 -4.31 -8.69
C THR A 243 10.77 -4.38 -8.99
N LEU A 244 10.04 -3.40 -8.50
CA LEU A 244 8.64 -3.18 -8.85
C LEU A 244 8.54 -1.89 -9.66
N THR A 245 7.98 -1.97 -10.86
CA THR A 245 7.68 -0.80 -11.70
C THR A 245 6.18 -0.73 -11.91
N SER A 246 5.59 0.45 -11.69
CA SER A 246 4.17 0.70 -11.93
C SER A 246 3.99 1.90 -12.85
N LYS A 247 3.01 1.83 -13.74
CA LYS A 247 2.45 3.06 -14.32
C LYS A 247 1.88 3.92 -13.19
N VAL A 248 1.94 5.23 -13.34
CA VAL A 248 1.24 6.17 -12.46
C VAL A 248 -0.13 6.49 -13.05
N ILE A 249 -1.04 7.01 -12.22
CA ILE A 249 -2.35 7.44 -12.71
C ILE A 249 -2.17 8.75 -13.49
N ASP A 250 -2.59 8.74 -14.75
CA ASP A 250 -2.63 9.94 -15.60
C ASP A 250 -3.81 10.83 -15.17
N GLY A 251 -3.52 11.85 -14.37
CA GLY A 251 -4.53 12.75 -13.83
C GLY A 251 -3.92 13.83 -12.96
N THR A 252 -4.72 14.86 -12.67
CA THR A 252 -4.31 15.94 -11.76
C THR A 252 -4.94 15.71 -10.39
N PHE A 253 -4.10 15.54 -9.37
CA PHE A 253 -4.57 15.48 -8.00
C PHE A 253 -5.12 16.84 -7.56
N PRO A 254 -6.27 16.91 -6.87
CA PRO A 254 -6.87 18.18 -6.48
C PRO A 254 -6.01 18.97 -5.50
N ASP A 255 -6.23 20.29 -5.46
CA ASP A 255 -5.61 21.18 -4.48
C ASP A 255 -6.16 20.86 -3.07
N TYR A 256 -5.55 19.86 -2.45
CA TYR A 256 -5.95 19.34 -1.15
C TYR A 256 -5.68 20.33 0.01
N ALA A 257 -4.78 21.30 -0.18
CA ALA A 257 -4.47 22.28 0.87
C ALA A 257 -5.70 23.10 1.27
N ARG A 258 -6.63 23.33 0.34
CA ARG A 258 -7.86 24.09 0.59
C ARG A 258 -8.84 23.40 1.52
N VAL A 259 -8.77 22.08 1.69
CA VAL A 259 -9.69 21.34 2.54
C VAL A 259 -9.11 21.06 3.93
N ILE A 260 -7.84 21.36 4.15
CA ILE A 260 -7.20 21.25 5.45
C ILE A 260 -7.55 22.49 6.26
N PRO A 261 -8.24 22.37 7.43
CA PRO A 261 -8.59 23.50 8.25
C PRO A 261 -7.35 24.24 8.73
N ALA A 262 -7.32 25.57 8.53
CA ALA A 262 -6.24 26.42 9.01
C ALA A 262 -6.35 26.79 10.50
N ALA A 263 -7.58 26.79 11.04
CA ALA A 263 -7.85 27.15 12.42
C ALA A 263 -9.07 26.40 12.95
N ASN A 264 -8.83 25.36 13.71
CA ASN A 264 -9.84 24.63 14.49
C ASN A 264 -9.48 24.79 15.97
N PRO A 265 -10.12 25.73 16.70
CA PRO A 265 -9.68 26.13 18.04
C PRO A 265 -10.01 25.13 19.14
N ARG A 266 -11.08 24.31 18.99
CA ARG A 266 -11.52 23.37 20.02
C ARG A 266 -10.69 22.09 19.95
N LYS A 267 -9.98 21.80 21.04
CA LYS A 267 -9.08 20.64 21.12
C LYS A 267 -9.68 19.56 22.01
N LEU A 268 -9.82 18.36 21.45
CA LEU A 268 -10.12 17.12 22.18
C LEU A 268 -8.88 16.24 22.15
N GLU A 269 -8.45 15.75 23.30
CA GLU A 269 -7.42 14.73 23.42
C GLU A 269 -8.00 13.47 24.06
N VAL A 270 -7.81 12.32 23.42
CA VAL A 270 -8.39 11.04 23.84
C VAL A 270 -7.43 9.89 23.52
N ASP A 271 -7.42 8.85 24.35
CA ASP A 271 -6.74 7.59 24.03
C ASP A 271 -7.29 7.01 22.72
N ALA A 272 -6.40 6.85 21.73
CA ALA A 272 -6.81 6.47 20.38
C ALA A 272 -7.39 5.05 20.31
N ALA A 273 -6.85 4.12 21.10
CA ALA A 273 -7.30 2.74 21.10
C ALA A 273 -8.65 2.59 21.85
N GLU A 274 -8.85 3.32 22.94
CA GLU A 274 -10.12 3.36 23.66
C GLU A 274 -11.21 3.98 22.80
N PHE A 275 -10.92 5.12 22.18
CA PHE A 275 -11.81 5.80 21.24
C PHE A 275 -12.22 4.89 20.07
N ALA A 276 -11.27 4.24 19.39
CA ALA A 276 -11.58 3.34 18.29
C ALA A 276 -12.48 2.17 18.71
N ARG A 277 -12.21 1.58 19.89
CA ARG A 277 -13.06 0.50 20.45
C ARG A 277 -14.46 0.98 20.84
N ALA A 278 -14.59 2.17 21.41
CA ALA A 278 -15.87 2.75 21.78
C ALA A 278 -16.70 3.07 20.52
N VAL A 279 -16.10 3.67 19.50
CA VAL A 279 -16.75 3.89 18.20
C VAL A 279 -17.22 2.57 17.58
N ASP A 280 -16.41 1.49 17.64
CA ASP A 280 -16.78 0.17 17.13
C ASP A 280 -18.02 -0.39 17.87
N ARG A 281 -18.03 -0.30 19.19
CA ARG A 281 -19.15 -0.79 20.01
C ARG A 281 -20.46 -0.05 19.70
N VAL A 282 -20.45 1.29 19.71
CA VAL A 282 -21.68 2.06 19.44
C VAL A 282 -22.14 1.92 18.00
N ALA A 283 -21.20 1.77 17.04
CA ALA A 283 -21.51 1.60 15.63
C ALA A 283 -22.19 0.25 15.31
N THR A 284 -22.16 -0.72 16.22
CA THR A 284 -22.77 -2.04 16.02
C THR A 284 -24.27 -1.93 15.76
N VAL A 285 -24.98 -0.94 16.33
CA VAL A 285 -26.41 -0.72 16.09
C VAL A 285 -26.70 0.21 14.92
N SER A 286 -25.67 0.80 14.30
CA SER A 286 -25.86 1.68 13.16
C SER A 286 -26.35 0.91 11.93
N SER A 287 -27.19 1.54 11.10
CA SER A 287 -27.59 0.95 9.83
C SER A 287 -26.40 0.95 8.85
N GLU A 288 -26.33 -0.05 7.96
CA GLU A 288 -25.31 -0.08 6.90
C GLU A 288 -25.31 1.17 6.00
N ARG A 289 -26.45 1.87 5.92
CA ARG A 289 -26.62 3.07 5.08
C ARG A 289 -26.09 4.34 5.74
N SER A 290 -26.29 4.51 7.06
CA SER A 290 -25.91 5.78 7.72
C SER A 290 -24.53 5.73 8.34
N ARG A 291 -24.16 4.61 9.00
CA ARG A 291 -22.90 4.47 9.79
C ARG A 291 -22.50 5.71 10.59
N ALA A 292 -23.51 6.56 10.91
CA ALA A 292 -23.29 7.81 11.60
C ALA A 292 -23.15 7.57 13.10
N VAL A 293 -22.11 8.16 13.68
CA VAL A 293 -21.91 8.25 15.13
C VAL A 293 -21.89 9.73 15.50
N LYS A 294 -22.68 10.12 16.49
CA LYS A 294 -22.67 11.46 17.07
C LYS A 294 -21.68 11.51 18.22
N LEU A 295 -20.83 12.52 18.20
CA LEU A 295 -19.94 12.92 19.28
C LEU A 295 -20.58 14.10 19.99
N SER A 296 -20.83 13.99 21.28
CA SER A 296 -21.29 15.08 22.17
C SER A 296 -20.17 15.38 23.16
N LEU A 297 -19.54 16.52 22.97
CA LEU A 297 -18.39 17.00 23.75
C LEU A 297 -18.89 17.99 24.86
N ASP A 298 -18.43 17.77 26.07
CA ASP A 298 -18.59 18.65 27.21
C ASP A 298 -17.28 18.65 28.03
N GLU A 299 -17.14 19.46 29.05
CA GLU A 299 -15.95 19.53 29.90
C GLU A 299 -15.54 18.12 30.37
N ASP A 300 -14.31 17.71 30.02
CA ASP A 300 -13.66 16.40 30.30
C ASP A 300 -14.48 15.16 29.94
N ARG A 301 -15.46 15.30 29.04
CA ARG A 301 -16.41 14.24 28.71
C ARG A 301 -16.72 14.18 27.22
N LEU A 302 -16.67 12.99 26.66
CA LEU A 302 -17.15 12.66 25.32
C LEU A 302 -18.23 11.58 25.41
N VAL A 303 -19.40 11.85 24.83
CA VAL A 303 -20.44 10.84 24.66
C VAL A 303 -20.56 10.50 23.19
N LEU A 304 -20.34 9.22 22.87
CA LEU A 304 -20.58 8.63 21.56
C LEU A 304 -21.99 8.08 21.53
N SER A 305 -22.79 8.42 20.54
CA SER A 305 -24.16 7.89 20.42
C SER A 305 -24.55 7.57 18.99
N VAL A 306 -25.36 6.52 18.85
CA VAL A 306 -26.00 6.10 17.60
C VAL A 306 -27.48 5.90 17.89
N ASN A 307 -28.34 6.42 17.03
CA ASN A 307 -29.77 6.17 17.06
C ASN A 307 -30.22 5.69 15.67
N ALA A 308 -30.58 4.42 15.58
CA ALA A 308 -31.07 3.80 14.34
C ALA A 308 -32.50 3.30 14.58
N PRO A 309 -33.54 3.92 13.97
CA PRO A 309 -34.94 3.60 14.24
C PRO A 309 -35.30 2.13 14.10
N ASP A 310 -34.64 1.41 13.18
CA ASP A 310 -34.92 0.01 12.87
C ASP A 310 -34.08 -0.99 13.70
N SER A 311 -32.95 -0.55 14.29
CA SER A 311 -31.98 -1.42 14.94
C SER A 311 -31.82 -1.14 16.44
N GLY A 312 -32.13 0.09 16.90
CA GLY A 312 -32.01 0.49 18.29
C GLY A 312 -31.07 1.67 18.52
N ALA A 313 -30.65 1.88 19.74
CA ALA A 313 -29.77 2.97 20.16
C ALA A 313 -28.59 2.42 20.98
N ALA A 314 -27.45 3.07 20.87
CA ALA A 314 -26.29 2.83 21.71
C ALA A 314 -25.69 4.15 22.16
N GLU A 315 -25.16 4.16 23.37
CA GLU A 315 -24.45 5.29 23.94
C GLU A 315 -23.26 4.77 24.75
N GLU A 316 -22.14 5.48 24.65
CA GLU A 316 -20.95 5.19 25.45
C GLU A 316 -20.25 6.49 25.82
N GLU A 317 -19.80 6.58 27.07
CA GLU A 317 -19.09 7.73 27.59
C GLU A 317 -17.63 7.46 27.81
N LEU A 318 -16.80 8.41 27.40
CA LEU A 318 -15.34 8.38 27.55
C LEU A 318 -14.90 9.61 28.37
N ALA A 319 -13.97 9.39 29.29
CA ALA A 319 -13.21 10.47 29.90
C ALA A 319 -12.14 10.97 28.91
N VAL A 320 -12.09 12.28 28.70
CA VAL A 320 -11.25 12.92 27.70
C VAL A 320 -10.67 14.22 28.22
N ALA A 321 -9.66 14.79 27.59
CA ALA A 321 -9.24 16.15 27.83
C ALA A 321 -9.95 17.09 26.83
N TYR A 322 -10.96 17.80 27.32
CA TYR A 322 -11.70 18.80 26.55
C TYR A 322 -12.18 19.91 27.49
N ALA A 323 -11.85 21.16 27.17
CA ALA A 323 -12.13 22.32 28.03
C ALA A 323 -12.83 23.48 27.26
N ASP A 324 -13.33 23.21 26.08
CA ASP A 324 -14.00 24.18 25.22
C ASP A 324 -15.54 24.12 25.40
N GLU A 325 -16.24 24.98 24.67
CA GLU A 325 -17.70 24.97 24.61
C GLU A 325 -18.26 23.64 24.11
N LYS A 326 -19.47 23.31 24.61
CA LYS A 326 -20.21 22.12 24.17
C LYS A 326 -20.30 22.07 22.63
N LEU A 327 -20.06 20.89 22.07
CA LEU A 327 -20.15 20.64 20.65
C LEU A 327 -20.81 19.29 20.38
N GLU A 328 -21.81 19.29 19.51
CA GLU A 328 -22.35 18.05 18.94
C GLU A 328 -21.98 17.97 17.44
N ILE A 329 -21.37 16.85 17.01
CA ILE A 329 -20.91 16.66 15.66
C ILE A 329 -21.03 15.19 15.28
N GLY A 330 -21.43 14.91 14.04
CA GLY A 330 -21.59 13.54 13.54
C GLY A 330 -20.49 13.15 12.55
N PHE A 331 -20.13 11.89 12.54
CA PHE A 331 -19.16 11.34 11.60
C PHE A 331 -19.53 9.93 11.14
N ASN A 332 -18.94 9.51 10.04
CA ASN A 332 -18.94 8.11 9.65
C ASN A 332 -18.05 7.31 10.60
N ALA A 333 -18.62 6.33 11.31
CA ALA A 333 -17.90 5.50 12.27
C ALA A 333 -16.66 4.82 11.68
N LYS A 334 -16.78 4.31 10.46
CA LYS A 334 -15.65 3.67 9.77
C LYS A 334 -14.48 4.64 9.56
N TYR A 335 -14.77 5.89 9.20
CA TYR A 335 -13.72 6.89 9.00
C TYR A 335 -13.01 7.24 10.31
N LEU A 336 -13.77 7.40 11.40
CA LEU A 336 -13.19 7.62 12.73
C LEU A 336 -12.28 6.46 13.17
N GLN A 337 -12.73 5.21 12.97
CA GLN A 337 -11.94 4.02 13.30
C GLN A 337 -10.65 3.94 12.48
N GLU A 338 -10.75 4.09 11.16
CA GLU A 338 -9.59 3.99 10.27
C GLU A 338 -8.56 5.11 10.54
N ILE A 339 -9.00 6.31 10.90
CA ILE A 339 -8.13 7.42 11.30
C ILE A 339 -7.49 7.13 12.66
N ALA A 340 -8.26 6.72 13.66
CA ALA A 340 -7.73 6.40 14.99
C ALA A 340 -6.69 5.26 14.97
N GLN A 341 -6.82 4.32 14.05
CA GLN A 341 -5.85 3.25 13.83
C GLN A 341 -4.50 3.74 13.25
N GLN A 342 -4.43 4.99 12.79
CA GLN A 342 -3.17 5.57 12.31
C GLN A 342 -2.32 6.16 13.43
N VAL A 343 -2.83 6.22 14.66
CA VAL A 343 -2.11 6.72 15.82
C VAL A 343 -1.27 5.60 16.41
N ASP A 344 0.05 5.79 16.43
CA ASP A 344 1.01 4.82 16.97
C ASP A 344 1.26 5.04 18.47
N ARG A 345 0.97 6.26 18.98
CA ARG A 345 1.08 6.66 20.39
C ARG A 345 -0.27 6.58 21.08
N GLU A 346 -0.29 6.81 22.38
CA GLU A 346 -1.49 6.64 23.18
C GLU A 346 -2.61 7.61 22.79
N ASN A 347 -2.30 8.89 22.48
CA ASN A 347 -3.33 9.94 22.35
C ASN A 347 -3.51 10.43 20.92
N ALA A 348 -4.78 10.48 20.50
CA ALA A 348 -5.25 11.19 19.31
C ALA A 348 -5.74 12.60 19.70
N VAL A 349 -5.37 13.58 18.92
CA VAL A 349 -5.80 14.97 19.08
C VAL A 349 -6.73 15.35 17.95
N PHE A 350 -8.00 15.61 18.27
CA PHE A 350 -8.99 16.14 17.34
C PHE A 350 -9.12 17.66 17.53
N MET A 351 -9.20 18.38 16.43
CA MET A 351 -9.41 19.81 16.43
C MET A 351 -10.66 20.15 15.62
N PHE A 352 -11.60 20.86 16.26
CA PHE A 352 -12.91 21.22 15.71
C PHE A 352 -13.05 22.74 15.61
N ASN A 353 -13.84 23.19 14.63
CA ASN A 353 -14.35 24.56 14.59
C ASN A 353 -15.83 24.59 15.00
N ASN A 354 -16.69 23.91 14.27
CA ASN A 354 -18.13 23.79 14.55
C ASN A 354 -18.66 22.46 14.01
N ALA A 355 -19.96 22.22 14.15
CA ALA A 355 -20.59 20.95 13.73
C ALA A 355 -20.63 20.70 12.21
N GLY A 356 -20.36 21.70 11.39
CA GLY A 356 -20.44 21.60 9.91
C GLY A 356 -19.10 21.65 9.21
N ASP A 357 -18.02 22.02 9.90
CA ASP A 357 -16.71 22.20 9.31
C ASP A 357 -15.85 20.92 9.41
N PRO A 358 -14.91 20.73 8.47
CA PRO A 358 -13.98 19.61 8.52
C PRO A 358 -13.21 19.58 9.85
N THR A 359 -13.06 18.38 10.41
CA THR A 359 -12.29 18.15 11.64
C THR A 359 -10.91 17.68 11.26
N LEU A 360 -9.89 18.24 11.90
CA LEU A 360 -8.50 17.82 11.77
C LEU A 360 -8.15 16.89 12.92
N MET A 361 -7.44 15.80 12.64
CA MET A 361 -6.89 14.89 13.63
C MET A 361 -5.40 14.67 13.39
N ARG A 362 -4.65 14.53 14.48
CA ARG A 362 -3.23 14.18 14.47
C ARG A 362 -2.86 13.34 15.70
N GLU A 363 -1.68 12.77 15.66
CA GLU A 363 -1.09 12.04 16.76
C GLU A 363 -0.36 13.01 17.69
N GLY A 364 -0.92 13.28 18.85
CA GLY A 364 -0.36 14.24 19.82
C GLY A 364 -0.04 15.58 19.15
N ASP A 365 1.21 16.02 19.28
CA ASP A 365 1.71 17.26 18.66
C ASP A 365 2.52 17.03 17.37
N ASP A 366 2.51 15.83 16.82
CA ASP A 366 3.21 15.51 15.56
C ASP A 366 2.51 16.17 14.35
N PRO A 367 3.11 17.17 13.69
CA PRO A 367 2.55 17.82 12.52
C PRO A 367 2.79 17.05 11.22
N THR A 368 3.63 16.01 11.25
CA THR A 368 4.07 15.29 10.05
C THR A 368 3.04 14.31 9.51
N ALA A 369 2.02 13.96 10.31
CA ALA A 369 0.87 13.20 9.84
C ALA A 369 -0.42 13.87 10.32
N ILE A 370 -1.23 14.32 9.39
CA ILE A 370 -2.52 14.92 9.67
C ILE A 370 -3.63 14.23 8.87
N TYR A 371 -4.79 14.18 9.47
CA TYR A 371 -5.98 13.58 8.90
C TYR A 371 -7.13 14.57 8.96
N VAL A 372 -7.91 14.64 7.89
CA VAL A 372 -9.12 15.45 7.85
C VAL A 372 -10.32 14.55 7.64
N VAL A 373 -11.39 14.78 8.37
CA VAL A 373 -12.65 14.06 8.21
C VAL A 373 -13.81 15.05 8.10
N MET A 374 -14.64 14.83 7.09
CA MET A 374 -15.85 15.63 6.87
C MET A 374 -16.95 15.18 7.83
N PRO A 375 -17.63 16.12 8.50
CA PRO A 375 -18.77 15.79 9.37
C PRO A 375 -19.98 15.32 8.54
N MET A 376 -20.85 14.59 9.22
CA MET A 376 -22.15 14.16 8.71
C MET A 376 -23.26 14.80 9.55
N ARG A 377 -24.41 15.01 8.93
CA ARG A 377 -25.61 15.40 9.68
C ARG A 377 -26.14 14.20 10.48
N VAL A 378 -26.40 14.39 11.76
CA VAL A 378 -26.92 13.41 12.72
C VAL A 378 -28.18 13.96 13.38
#